data_ee3ec617df405bfcf83a8235d2e31bd8
#
_entry.id   ee3ec617df405bfcf83a8235d2e31bd8
#
_cell.length_a   1.000
_cell.length_b   1.000
_cell.length_c   1.000
_cell.angle_alpha   90.00
_cell.angle_beta   90.00
_cell.angle_gamma   90.00
#
_symmetry.space_group_name_H-M   'P 1'
#
loop_
_entity.id
_entity.type
_entity.pdbx_description
1 polymer ?
#
loop_
_entity_poly.entity_id
_entity_poly.type
_entity_poly.pdbx_seq_one_letter_code
_entity_poly.pdbx_strand_id
1 'polypeptide(L)'
;YKPTLLLSSGDRYYNPLRDTDKQVISASLRLGAEECAKEKRLFVWEILRDRGQFSAITADDLEIKVSADGASVTLDRSLMGKRICIRCRARYSAAGNPASVELSDAAPFKIVNIVRRIPFYDYDMLDTVDEVLPDTKVVNPRATIFDNAGEIENPTRELQVLWWMAPNNSVHFENAVLVGHGMSPSVPTELLDPNRGAILALEVKD
;
A
#
# COMPACT_ATOMS: atom_id res chain seq x y z
N TYR A 1 28.63 -28.27 6.50
CA TYR A 1 27.46 -27.72 5.83
C TYR A 1 27.57 -26.21 5.76
N LYS A 2 27.19 -25.62 4.59
CA LYS A 2 27.11 -24.17 4.44
C LYS A 2 25.77 -23.67 5.03
N PRO A 3 25.77 -22.61 5.84
CA PRO A 3 24.53 -22.05 6.38
C PRO A 3 23.60 -21.56 5.27
N THR A 4 22.30 -21.81 5.41
CA THR A 4 21.25 -21.34 4.49
C THR A 4 20.32 -20.40 5.22
N LEU A 5 20.17 -19.18 4.71
CA LEU A 5 19.24 -18.19 5.21
C LEU A 5 17.86 -18.35 4.56
N LEU A 6 16.85 -18.37 5.38
CA LEU A 6 15.44 -18.40 4.96
C LEU A 6 14.70 -17.19 5.54
N LEU A 7 13.77 -16.65 4.75
CA LEU A 7 12.84 -15.63 5.19
C LEU A 7 11.40 -16.14 5.11
N SER A 8 10.55 -15.69 6.00
CA SER A 8 9.13 -16.06 6.05
C SER A 8 8.31 -15.52 4.89
N SER A 9 8.84 -14.53 4.15
CA SER A 9 8.18 -13.92 2.99
C SER A 9 9.20 -13.67 1.88
N GLY A 10 8.78 -13.88 0.64
CA GLY A 10 9.49 -13.45 -0.57
C GLY A 10 8.93 -12.15 -1.13
N ASP A 11 9.29 -11.87 -2.39
CA ASP A 11 8.77 -10.73 -3.14
C ASP A 11 7.24 -10.77 -3.23
N ARG A 12 6.61 -9.60 -3.10
CA ARG A 12 5.16 -9.48 -3.24
C ARG A 12 4.72 -8.08 -3.61
N TYR A 13 3.48 -7.99 -4.08
CA TYR A 13 2.78 -6.72 -4.21
C TYR A 13 2.03 -6.40 -2.91
N TYR A 14 1.98 -5.11 -2.58
CA TYR A 14 1.13 -4.56 -1.55
C TYR A 14 -0.02 -3.81 -2.23
N ASN A 15 -1.24 -4.27 -2.01
CA ASN A 15 -2.45 -3.57 -2.42
C ASN A 15 -2.98 -2.73 -1.26
N PRO A 16 -2.81 -1.40 -1.28
CA PRO A 16 -3.22 -0.55 -0.16
C PRO A 16 -4.74 -0.50 0.05
N LEU A 17 -5.53 -0.95 -0.92
CA LEU A 17 -6.99 -1.00 -0.82
C LEU A 17 -7.50 -2.27 -0.09
N ARG A 18 -6.68 -3.32 -0.02
CA ARG A 18 -7.10 -4.64 0.48
C ARG A 18 -6.21 -5.18 1.59
N ASP A 19 -4.91 -4.95 1.50
CA ASP A 19 -3.95 -5.57 2.40
C ASP A 19 -3.83 -4.79 3.72
N THR A 20 -3.44 -5.50 4.77
CA THR A 20 -3.09 -4.85 6.04
C THR A 20 -1.79 -4.06 5.89
N ASP A 21 -1.65 -2.97 6.64
CA ASP A 21 -0.45 -2.13 6.57
C ASP A 21 0.77 -2.83 7.17
N LYS A 22 0.57 -3.57 8.24
CA LYS A 22 1.66 -4.25 8.96
C LYS A 22 2.00 -5.57 8.32
N GLN A 23 3.30 -5.80 8.12
CA GLN A 23 3.85 -7.07 7.68
C GLN A 23 5.10 -7.40 8.49
N VAL A 24 5.18 -8.63 9.00
CA VAL A 24 6.37 -9.14 9.69
C VAL A 24 7.12 -10.11 8.78
N ILE A 25 8.42 -9.92 8.64
CA ILE A 25 9.31 -10.84 7.93
C ILE A 25 10.32 -11.38 8.95
N SER A 26 10.30 -12.69 9.14
CA SER A 26 11.20 -13.38 10.08
C SER A 26 12.30 -14.10 9.33
N ALA A 27 13.50 -14.10 9.90
CA ALA A 27 14.66 -14.80 9.38
C ALA A 27 14.96 -16.05 10.22
N SER A 28 15.38 -17.11 9.54
CA SER A 28 15.96 -18.30 10.15
C SER A 28 17.22 -18.72 9.40
N LEU A 29 18.15 -19.33 10.12
CA LEU A 29 19.40 -19.85 9.56
C LEU A 29 19.48 -21.33 9.81
N ARG A 30 19.76 -22.11 8.79
CA ARG A 30 19.85 -23.58 8.87
C ARG A 30 21.21 -24.08 8.45
N LEU A 31 21.62 -25.16 9.10
CA LEU A 31 22.77 -26.03 8.73
C LEU A 31 22.19 -27.39 8.29
N GLY A 32 22.08 -27.61 7.00
CA GLY A 32 21.35 -28.76 6.50
C GLY A 32 19.85 -28.68 6.85
N ALA A 33 19.35 -29.70 7.54
CA ALA A 33 17.94 -29.75 7.96
C ALA A 33 17.67 -29.06 9.30
N GLU A 34 18.71 -28.77 10.08
CA GLU A 34 18.56 -28.23 11.43
C GLU A 34 18.65 -26.70 11.48
N GLU A 35 17.85 -26.09 12.34
CA GLU A 35 17.95 -24.68 12.61
C GLU A 35 19.15 -24.37 13.50
N CYS A 36 19.92 -23.34 13.14
CA CYS A 36 21.02 -22.86 13.93
C CYS A 36 20.53 -22.29 15.27
N ALA A 37 21.18 -22.64 16.34
CA ALA A 37 20.92 -22.08 17.66
C ALA A 37 21.11 -20.56 17.67
N LYS A 38 20.33 -19.85 18.49
CA LYS A 38 20.29 -18.39 18.52
C LYS A 38 21.66 -17.76 18.83
N GLU A 39 22.42 -18.37 19.73
CA GLU A 39 23.75 -17.90 20.13
C GLU A 39 24.82 -18.05 19.04
N LYS A 40 24.53 -18.82 17.98
CA LYS A 40 25.45 -19.05 16.85
C LYS A 40 25.15 -18.22 15.62
N ARG A 41 24.09 -17.44 15.64
CA ARG A 41 23.63 -16.67 14.50
C ARG A 41 23.35 -15.21 14.85
N LEU A 42 23.56 -14.31 13.88
CA LEU A 42 23.19 -12.90 13.95
C LEU A 42 22.67 -12.46 12.59
N PHE A 43 21.51 -11.82 12.56
CA PHE A 43 20.94 -11.25 11.34
C PHE A 43 21.25 -9.77 11.27
N VAL A 44 21.57 -9.31 10.07
CA VAL A 44 21.79 -7.89 9.74
C VAL A 44 20.80 -7.51 8.67
N TRP A 45 19.91 -6.59 9.03
CA TRP A 45 18.86 -6.09 8.15
C TRP A 45 19.26 -4.75 7.57
N GLU A 46 19.10 -4.64 6.25
CA GLU A 46 19.48 -3.48 5.47
C GLU A 46 18.36 -3.10 4.54
N ILE A 47 18.31 -1.82 4.18
CA ILE A 47 17.35 -1.27 3.23
C ILE A 47 18.11 -0.64 2.06
N LEU A 48 17.55 -0.80 0.85
CA LEU A 48 18.08 -0.17 -0.36
C LEU A 48 17.79 1.32 -0.34
N ARG A 49 18.85 2.13 -0.46
CA ARG A 49 18.77 3.59 -0.53
C ARG A 49 18.74 4.09 -1.97
N ASP A 50 18.44 5.38 -2.14
CA ASP A 50 18.23 6.03 -3.45
C ASP A 50 19.37 5.83 -4.46
N ARG A 51 20.59 5.63 -4.00
CA ARG A 51 21.76 5.42 -4.87
C ARG A 51 22.03 3.94 -5.21
N GLY A 52 21.09 3.06 -4.94
CA GLY A 52 21.24 1.63 -5.21
C GLY A 52 22.14 0.89 -4.22
N GLN A 53 22.43 1.48 -3.06
CA GLN A 53 23.25 0.87 -2.02
C GLN A 53 22.40 0.45 -0.83
N PHE A 54 22.68 -0.73 -0.29
CA PHE A 54 22.11 -1.20 0.97
C PHE A 54 22.84 -0.57 2.15
N SER A 55 22.10 -0.14 3.14
CA SER A 55 22.64 0.29 4.44
C SER A 55 21.76 -0.20 5.58
N ALA A 56 22.33 -0.25 6.77
CA ALA A 56 21.63 -0.73 7.95
C ALA A 56 20.33 0.05 8.20
N ILE A 57 19.29 -0.67 8.62
CA ILE A 57 18.05 -0.08 9.08
C ILE A 57 18.30 0.61 10.41
N THR A 58 17.85 1.86 10.54
CA THR A 58 17.99 2.68 11.74
C THR A 58 16.63 3.15 12.27
N ALA A 59 16.61 3.82 13.41
CA ALA A 59 15.39 4.41 13.96
C ALA A 59 14.76 5.51 13.09
N ASP A 60 15.52 6.07 12.15
CA ASP A 60 15.01 7.08 11.21
C ASP A 60 14.19 6.48 10.07
N ASP A 61 14.27 5.17 9.89
CA ASP A 61 13.47 4.42 8.91
C ASP A 61 12.08 4.13 9.50
N LEU A 62 11.15 5.05 9.30
CA LEU A 62 9.81 4.99 9.92
C LEU A 62 8.96 3.83 9.40
N GLU A 63 9.18 3.41 8.15
CA GLU A 63 8.44 2.34 7.46
C GLU A 63 8.85 0.93 7.88
N ILE A 64 9.98 0.78 8.59
CA ILE A 64 10.51 -0.53 8.96
C ILE A 64 11.19 -0.50 10.34
N LYS A 65 10.97 -1.55 11.12
CA LYS A 65 11.54 -1.71 12.45
C LYS A 65 12.11 -3.11 12.65
N VAL A 66 13.34 -3.17 13.09
CA VAL A 66 13.99 -4.44 13.47
C VAL A 66 13.54 -4.83 14.88
N SER A 67 13.23 -6.11 15.10
CA SER A 67 12.88 -6.65 16.41
C SER A 67 14.06 -6.56 17.39
N ALA A 68 13.75 -6.58 18.69
CA ALA A 68 14.77 -6.49 19.74
C ALA A 68 15.81 -7.61 19.67
N ASP A 69 15.41 -8.82 19.26
CA ASP A 69 16.31 -9.98 19.07
C ASP A 69 16.96 -10.01 17.67
N GLY A 70 16.65 -9.06 16.80
CA GLY A 70 17.17 -8.97 15.43
C GLY A 70 16.67 -10.04 14.47
N ALA A 71 15.78 -10.94 14.90
CA ALA A 71 15.34 -12.08 14.09
C ALA A 71 14.22 -11.75 13.11
N SER A 72 13.62 -10.58 13.20
CA SER A 72 12.55 -10.14 12.32
C SER A 72 12.55 -8.65 12.10
N VAL A 73 11.84 -8.24 11.05
CA VAL A 73 11.47 -6.84 10.79
C VAL A 73 9.96 -6.72 10.67
N THR A 74 9.44 -5.61 11.15
CA THR A 74 8.04 -5.22 10.94
C THR A 74 7.99 -4.02 10.01
N LEU A 75 7.26 -4.17 8.91
CA LEU A 75 7.01 -3.08 7.97
C LEU A 75 5.67 -2.44 8.27
N ASP A 76 5.64 -1.12 8.17
CA ASP A 76 4.42 -0.35 8.00
C ASP A 76 4.31 0.07 6.54
N ARG A 77 3.57 -0.71 5.77
CA ARG A 77 3.47 -0.51 4.32
C ARG A 77 2.68 0.73 3.93
N SER A 78 1.93 1.31 4.86
CA SER A 78 1.25 2.60 4.64
C SER A 78 2.24 3.77 4.54
N LEU A 79 3.44 3.61 5.09
CA LEU A 79 4.50 4.63 5.08
C LEU A 79 5.50 4.43 3.94
N MET A 80 5.46 3.29 3.25
CA MET A 80 6.34 3.06 2.10
C MET A 80 5.91 3.90 0.90
N GLY A 81 6.88 4.31 0.07
CA GLY A 81 6.61 4.88 -1.23
C GLY A 81 6.16 3.82 -2.25
N LYS A 82 6.63 3.93 -3.47
CA LYS A 82 6.27 2.97 -4.53
C LYS A 82 6.85 1.57 -4.30
N ARG A 83 7.97 1.46 -3.62
CA ARG A 83 8.69 0.21 -3.38
C ARG A 83 9.55 0.30 -2.13
N ILE A 84 9.69 -0.82 -1.44
CA ILE A 84 10.72 -1.05 -0.43
C ILE A 84 11.50 -2.31 -0.79
N CYS A 85 12.81 -2.24 -0.71
CA CYS A 85 13.72 -3.36 -0.97
C CYS A 85 14.59 -3.59 0.26
N ILE A 86 14.53 -4.79 0.83
CA ILE A 86 15.19 -5.15 2.06
C ILE A 86 16.17 -6.28 1.77
N ARG A 87 17.33 -6.24 2.40
CA ARG A 87 18.28 -7.34 2.42
C ARG A 87 18.50 -7.82 3.85
N CYS A 88 18.40 -9.12 4.07
CA CYS A 88 18.86 -9.77 5.29
C CYS A 88 20.12 -10.52 4.99
N ARG A 89 21.17 -10.31 5.79
CA ARG A 89 22.41 -11.09 5.79
C ARG A 89 22.58 -11.80 7.13
N ALA A 90 23.19 -12.97 7.11
CA ALA A 90 23.42 -13.73 8.33
C ALA A 90 24.90 -13.90 8.62
N ARG A 91 25.28 -13.72 9.87
CA ARG A 91 26.58 -14.14 10.42
C ARG A 91 26.37 -15.45 11.15
N TYR A 92 27.28 -16.36 10.96
CA TYR A 92 27.28 -17.66 11.64
C TYR A 92 28.61 -17.91 12.31
N SER A 93 28.59 -18.37 13.56
CA SER A 93 29.76 -18.78 14.29
C SER A 93 29.48 -20.11 15.01
N ALA A 94 30.20 -21.17 14.65
CA ALA A 94 30.11 -22.46 15.33
C ALA A 94 30.50 -22.36 16.80
N ALA A 95 31.41 -21.43 17.14
CA ALA A 95 31.88 -21.16 18.47
C ALA A 95 30.95 -20.32 19.36
N GLY A 96 29.81 -19.85 18.81
CA GLY A 96 28.83 -19.06 19.57
C GLY A 96 29.16 -17.56 19.68
N ASN A 97 29.98 -17.03 18.78
CA ASN A 97 30.31 -15.59 18.74
C ASN A 97 30.07 -15.00 17.34
N PRO A 98 28.80 -14.93 16.86
CA PRO A 98 28.50 -14.46 15.51
C PRO A 98 28.79 -12.96 15.31
N ALA A 99 28.80 -12.16 16.37
CA ALA A 99 29.09 -10.72 16.28
C ALA A 99 30.53 -10.44 15.83
N SER A 100 31.48 -11.34 16.12
CA SER A 100 32.89 -11.23 15.72
C SER A 100 33.14 -11.66 14.27
N VAL A 101 32.17 -12.28 13.60
CA VAL A 101 32.32 -12.73 12.23
C VAL A 101 32.14 -11.54 11.30
N GLU A 102 33.12 -11.29 10.44
CA GLU A 102 33.03 -10.24 9.42
C GLU A 102 31.94 -10.54 8.40
N LEU A 103 31.18 -9.52 8.07
CA LEU A 103 30.09 -9.61 7.10
C LEU A 103 30.64 -9.43 5.68
N SER A 104 31.10 -10.50 5.09
CA SER A 104 31.63 -10.51 3.71
C SER A 104 30.53 -10.66 2.66
N ASP A 105 30.90 -10.45 1.39
CA ASP A 105 30.01 -10.71 0.26
C ASP A 105 29.60 -12.18 0.10
N ALA A 106 30.36 -13.10 0.72
CA ALA A 106 30.06 -14.51 0.74
C ALA A 106 29.08 -14.92 1.85
N ALA A 107 28.68 -14.00 2.74
CA ALA A 107 27.70 -14.26 3.79
C ALA A 107 26.34 -14.65 3.17
N PRO A 108 25.60 -15.59 3.79
CA PRO A 108 24.25 -15.91 3.36
C PRO A 108 23.37 -14.67 3.36
N PHE A 109 22.64 -14.44 2.28
CA PHE A 109 21.73 -13.30 2.19
C PHE A 109 20.44 -13.64 1.44
N LYS A 110 19.41 -12.84 1.68
CA LYS A 110 18.15 -12.82 0.96
C LYS A 110 17.72 -11.38 0.74
N ILE A 111 17.13 -11.13 -0.43
CA ILE A 111 16.54 -9.84 -0.78
C ILE A 111 15.05 -10.03 -0.96
N VAL A 112 14.25 -9.08 -0.44
CA VAL A 112 12.80 -9.04 -0.59
C VAL A 112 12.41 -7.69 -1.15
N ASN A 113 11.65 -7.70 -2.24
CA ASN A 113 11.02 -6.53 -2.83
C ASN A 113 9.54 -6.52 -2.51
N ILE A 114 9.04 -5.39 -2.02
CA ILE A 114 7.61 -5.14 -1.83
C ILE A 114 7.27 -3.92 -2.64
N VAL A 115 6.32 -4.08 -3.56
CA VAL A 115 5.91 -3.03 -4.51
C VAL A 115 4.47 -2.66 -4.23
N ARG A 116 4.22 -1.37 -3.96
CA ARG A 116 2.87 -0.84 -3.86
C ARG A 116 2.23 -0.86 -5.23
N ARG A 117 1.09 -1.53 -5.33
CA ARG A 117 0.34 -1.65 -6.57
C ARG A 117 -1.15 -1.74 -6.28
N ILE A 118 -1.91 -0.80 -6.84
CA ILE A 118 -3.36 -0.90 -6.90
C ILE A 118 -3.69 -1.67 -8.20
N PRO A 119 -4.30 -2.86 -8.11
CA PRO A 119 -4.78 -3.58 -9.29
C PRO A 119 -5.89 -2.81 -10.00
N PHE A 120 -6.26 -3.26 -11.19
CA PHE A 120 -7.40 -2.70 -11.89
C PHE A 120 -8.66 -2.73 -11.00
N TYR A 121 -9.34 -1.61 -10.93
CA TYR A 121 -10.62 -1.43 -10.26
C TYR A 121 -11.59 -0.72 -11.20
N ASP A 122 -12.87 -0.88 -10.92
CA ASP A 122 -13.95 -0.20 -11.61
C ASP A 122 -14.81 0.56 -10.60
N TYR A 123 -15.66 1.45 -11.08
CA TYR A 123 -16.53 2.24 -10.22
C TYR A 123 -17.83 2.60 -10.93
N ASP A 124 -18.86 2.84 -10.13
CA ASP A 124 -20.19 3.18 -10.63
C ASP A 124 -20.87 4.19 -9.70
N MET A 125 -21.88 4.86 -10.24
CA MET A 125 -22.76 5.76 -9.49
C MET A 125 -24.05 5.04 -9.12
N LEU A 126 -24.44 5.17 -7.86
CA LEU A 126 -25.68 4.67 -7.32
C LEU A 126 -26.50 5.82 -6.73
N ASP A 127 -27.78 5.56 -6.51
CA ASP A 127 -28.70 6.52 -5.90
C ASP A 127 -28.78 7.87 -6.64
N THR A 128 -28.55 7.84 -7.96
CA THR A 128 -28.77 8.97 -8.83
C THR A 128 -30.27 9.16 -9.10
N VAL A 129 -30.67 10.40 -9.35
CA VAL A 129 -32.06 10.76 -9.64
C VAL A 129 -32.19 11.34 -11.04
N ASP A 130 -33.25 10.97 -11.75
CA ASP A 130 -33.55 11.50 -13.09
C ASP A 130 -34.32 12.82 -13.03
N GLU A 131 -35.02 13.06 -11.94
CA GLU A 131 -35.83 14.26 -11.73
C GLU A 131 -35.65 14.78 -10.30
N VAL A 132 -35.49 16.09 -10.19
CA VAL A 132 -35.38 16.81 -8.91
C VAL A 132 -36.65 17.61 -8.68
N LEU A 133 -37.34 17.35 -7.59
CA LEU A 133 -38.54 18.07 -7.20
C LEU A 133 -38.21 19.50 -6.73
N PRO A 134 -39.13 20.48 -6.88
CA PRO A 134 -38.85 21.88 -6.53
C PRO A 134 -38.49 22.13 -5.06
N ASP A 135 -38.91 21.26 -4.15
CA ASP A 135 -38.64 21.36 -2.72
C ASP A 135 -37.38 20.58 -2.27
N THR A 136 -36.79 19.80 -3.17
CA THR A 136 -35.54 19.08 -2.89
C THR A 136 -34.38 20.06 -2.82
N LYS A 137 -33.67 20.09 -1.69
CA LYS A 137 -32.55 21.00 -1.45
C LYS A 137 -31.19 20.40 -1.81
N VAL A 138 -31.04 19.11 -1.67
CA VAL A 138 -29.81 18.36 -1.97
C VAL A 138 -30.16 17.04 -2.62
N VAL A 139 -29.24 16.55 -3.45
CA VAL A 139 -29.21 15.16 -3.92
C VAL A 139 -27.96 14.48 -3.34
N ASN A 140 -28.08 13.21 -2.98
CA ASN A 140 -27.02 12.44 -2.36
C ASN A 140 -26.69 11.22 -3.22
N PRO A 141 -26.00 11.41 -4.36
CA PRO A 141 -25.51 10.28 -5.13
C PRO A 141 -24.45 9.51 -4.31
N ARG A 142 -24.24 8.25 -4.65
CA ARG A 142 -23.29 7.40 -3.99
C ARG A 142 -22.36 6.74 -5.02
N ALA A 143 -21.07 6.66 -4.70
CA ALA A 143 -20.10 5.89 -5.46
C ALA A 143 -19.99 4.47 -4.90
N THR A 144 -19.75 3.51 -5.78
CA THR A 144 -19.25 2.18 -5.44
C THR A 144 -17.97 1.94 -6.21
N ILE A 145 -16.96 1.39 -5.56
CA ILE A 145 -15.67 1.04 -6.16
C ILE A 145 -15.41 -0.43 -5.87
N PHE A 146 -15.07 -1.19 -6.88
CA PHE A 146 -14.93 -2.64 -6.80
C PHE A 146 -13.81 -3.15 -7.70
N ASP A 147 -13.28 -4.30 -7.34
CA ASP A 147 -12.32 -5.07 -8.11
C ASP A 147 -12.80 -6.51 -8.30
N ASN A 148 -11.93 -7.40 -8.79
CA ASN A 148 -12.26 -8.80 -8.99
C ASN A 148 -12.68 -9.56 -7.71
N ALA A 149 -12.34 -9.04 -6.54
CA ALA A 149 -12.72 -9.61 -5.25
C ALA A 149 -14.04 -9.04 -4.69
N GLY A 150 -14.64 -8.06 -5.37
CA GLY A 150 -15.88 -7.40 -4.99
C GLY A 150 -15.70 -5.95 -4.57
N GLU A 151 -16.68 -5.41 -3.84
CA GLU A 151 -16.66 -4.03 -3.37
C GLU A 151 -15.50 -3.78 -2.40
N ILE A 152 -14.89 -2.59 -2.52
CA ILE A 152 -13.79 -2.14 -1.67
C ILE A 152 -14.39 -1.31 -0.52
N GLU A 153 -14.14 -1.70 0.73
CA GLU A 153 -14.77 -1.08 1.91
C GLU A 153 -14.37 0.37 2.15
N ASN A 154 -13.09 0.69 2.04
CA ASN A 154 -12.55 2.02 2.35
C ASN A 154 -11.69 2.56 1.22
N PRO A 155 -12.26 2.78 0.02
CA PRO A 155 -11.47 3.19 -1.14
C PRO A 155 -10.86 4.59 -0.97
N THR A 156 -11.50 5.50 -0.26
CA THR A 156 -11.02 6.87 -0.03
C THR A 156 -9.78 6.96 0.87
N ARG A 157 -9.36 5.86 1.45
CA ARG A 157 -8.08 5.75 2.13
C ARG A 157 -6.89 6.00 1.19
N GLU A 158 -7.02 5.61 -0.08
CA GLU A 158 -5.97 5.68 -1.09
C GLU A 158 -6.41 6.39 -2.37
N LEU A 159 -7.71 6.41 -2.65
CA LEU A 159 -8.26 6.96 -3.87
C LEU A 159 -8.98 8.28 -3.60
N GLN A 160 -8.84 9.22 -4.52
CA GLN A 160 -9.64 10.43 -4.55
C GLN A 160 -10.92 10.15 -5.35
N VAL A 161 -12.06 10.50 -4.76
CA VAL A 161 -13.38 10.38 -5.37
C VAL A 161 -13.95 11.77 -5.54
N LEU A 162 -14.07 12.21 -6.78
CA LEU A 162 -14.44 13.57 -7.14
C LEU A 162 -15.74 13.55 -7.95
N TRP A 163 -16.62 14.49 -7.63
CA TRP A 163 -17.91 14.66 -8.29
C TRP A 163 -17.94 15.99 -9.03
N TRP A 164 -18.21 15.89 -10.31
CA TRP A 164 -18.26 17.03 -11.23
C TRP A 164 -19.65 17.21 -11.77
N MET A 165 -20.06 18.45 -11.96
CA MET A 165 -21.32 18.79 -12.59
C MET A 165 -21.10 19.74 -13.74
N ALA A 166 -21.73 19.45 -14.87
CA ALA A 166 -21.73 20.28 -16.08
C ALA A 166 -23.15 20.52 -16.57
N PRO A 167 -23.40 21.64 -17.33
CA PRO A 167 -24.66 21.84 -18.00
C PRO A 167 -25.01 20.66 -18.91
N ASN A 168 -26.28 20.31 -18.99
CA ASN A 168 -26.76 19.15 -19.75
C ASN A 168 -26.43 19.19 -21.27
N ASN A 169 -26.12 20.34 -21.80
CA ASN A 169 -25.71 20.53 -23.21
C ASN A 169 -24.15 20.47 -23.39
N SER A 170 -23.40 20.16 -22.37
CA SER A 170 -21.94 20.06 -22.46
C SER A 170 -21.52 18.75 -23.12
N VAL A 171 -20.83 18.85 -24.25
CA VAL A 171 -20.42 17.68 -25.04
C VAL A 171 -19.19 16.98 -24.46
N HIS A 172 -18.30 17.70 -23.78
CA HIS A 172 -17.04 17.19 -23.27
C HIS A 172 -16.77 17.57 -21.81
N PHE A 173 -17.80 17.74 -21.00
CA PHE A 173 -17.69 18.25 -19.65
C PHE A 173 -16.94 19.59 -19.55
N GLU A 174 -16.97 20.36 -20.63
CA GLU A 174 -16.50 21.75 -20.62
C GLU A 174 -17.30 22.55 -19.59
N ASN A 175 -16.62 23.42 -18.85
CA ASN A 175 -17.23 24.18 -17.76
C ASN A 175 -17.79 23.34 -16.61
N ALA A 176 -17.32 22.11 -16.44
CA ALA A 176 -17.67 21.32 -15.28
C ALA A 176 -17.13 21.93 -13.99
N VAL A 177 -17.93 21.89 -12.95
CA VAL A 177 -17.58 22.41 -11.61
C VAL A 177 -17.48 21.26 -10.64
N LEU A 178 -16.46 21.28 -9.77
CA LEU A 178 -16.36 20.34 -8.68
C LEU A 178 -17.47 20.63 -7.66
N VAL A 179 -18.35 19.67 -7.42
CA VAL A 179 -19.52 19.82 -6.54
C VAL A 179 -19.45 18.95 -5.30
N GLY A 180 -18.50 18.05 -5.21
CA GLY A 180 -18.33 17.20 -4.04
C GLY A 180 -17.14 16.25 -4.17
N HIS A 181 -16.83 15.60 -3.07
CA HIS A 181 -15.81 14.56 -2.96
C HIS A 181 -16.23 13.50 -1.94
N GLY A 182 -15.61 12.35 -2.03
CA GLY A 182 -15.95 11.20 -1.18
C GLY A 182 -17.05 10.32 -1.77
N MET A 183 -17.43 9.29 -1.02
CA MET A 183 -18.33 8.23 -1.51
C MET A 183 -19.79 8.65 -1.58
N SER A 184 -20.22 9.60 -0.77
CA SER A 184 -21.61 10.04 -0.65
C SER A 184 -21.69 11.56 -0.44
N PRO A 185 -21.46 12.36 -1.48
CA PRO A 185 -21.51 13.81 -1.35
C PRO A 185 -22.94 14.31 -1.21
N SER A 186 -23.12 15.49 -0.64
CA SER A 186 -24.37 16.25 -0.69
C SER A 186 -24.25 17.34 -1.76
N VAL A 187 -24.95 17.17 -2.88
CA VAL A 187 -24.92 18.10 -3.99
C VAL A 187 -26.11 19.06 -3.90
N PRO A 188 -25.88 20.38 -3.71
CA PRO A 188 -26.96 21.36 -3.63
C PRO A 188 -27.72 21.46 -4.97
N THR A 189 -29.04 21.42 -4.90
CA THR A 189 -29.89 21.52 -6.10
C THR A 189 -29.94 22.92 -6.69
N GLU A 190 -29.54 23.95 -5.93
CA GLU A 190 -29.42 25.32 -6.42
C GLU A 190 -28.39 25.49 -7.55
N LEU A 191 -27.46 24.53 -7.68
CA LEU A 191 -26.48 24.49 -8.77
C LEU A 191 -27.08 23.96 -10.08
N LEU A 192 -28.28 23.37 -10.04
CA LEU A 192 -28.95 22.84 -11.22
C LEU A 192 -29.67 23.97 -11.99
N ASP A 193 -29.52 23.97 -13.32
CA ASP A 193 -30.38 24.80 -14.18
C ASP A 193 -31.78 24.17 -14.21
N PRO A 194 -32.83 24.86 -13.72
CA PRO A 194 -34.18 24.31 -13.65
C PRO A 194 -34.79 23.98 -15.02
N ASN A 195 -34.26 24.56 -16.09
CA ASN A 195 -34.77 24.35 -17.44
C ASN A 195 -33.98 23.32 -18.25
N ARG A 196 -32.71 23.13 -17.92
CA ARG A 196 -31.79 22.31 -18.72
C ARG A 196 -31.28 21.09 -17.98
N GLY A 197 -31.39 21.07 -16.66
CA GLY A 197 -30.77 20.04 -15.81
C GLY A 197 -29.25 20.12 -15.83
N ALA A 198 -28.61 19.04 -15.41
CA ALA A 198 -27.17 18.92 -15.40
C ALA A 198 -26.75 17.47 -15.59
N ILE A 199 -25.50 17.30 -15.99
CA ILE A 199 -24.83 15.99 -16.02
C ILE A 199 -23.90 15.91 -14.83
N LEU A 200 -24.05 14.84 -14.05
CA LEU A 200 -23.16 14.51 -12.94
C LEU A 200 -22.14 13.47 -13.39
N ALA A 201 -20.87 13.72 -13.14
CA ALA A 201 -19.80 12.78 -13.44
C ALA A 201 -18.99 12.43 -12.20
N LEU A 202 -18.56 11.20 -12.16
CA LEU A 202 -17.70 10.64 -11.11
C LEU A 202 -16.30 10.41 -11.67
N GLU A 203 -15.30 10.97 -10.99
CA GLU A 203 -13.88 10.72 -11.26
C GLU A 203 -13.25 10.05 -10.06
N VAL A 204 -12.56 8.95 -10.30
CA VAL A 204 -11.81 8.22 -9.28
C VAL A 204 -10.37 8.10 -9.73
N LYS A 205 -9.44 8.52 -8.87
CA LYS A 205 -7.99 8.48 -9.16
C LYS A 205 -7.15 8.21 -7.92
N ASP A 206 -5.97 7.59 -8.17
CA ASP A 206 -4.90 7.37 -7.18
C ASP A 206 -4.08 8.65 -6.94
#